data_7772b13fc7990dd4215bcc24c6d4d70e
#
_entry.id   7772b13fc7990dd4215bcc24c6d4d70e
#
_cell.length_a   1.000
_cell.length_b   1.000
_cell.length_c   1.000
_cell.angle_alpha   90.00
_cell.angle_beta   90.00
_cell.angle_gamma   90.00
#
_symmetry.space_group_name_H-M   'P 1'
#
loop_
_entity.id
_entity.type
_entity.pdbx_description
1 polymer ?
#
loop_
_entity_poly.entity_id
_entity_poly.type
_entity_poly.pdbx_seq_one_letter_code
_entity_poly.pdbx_strand_id
1 'polypeptide(L)'
;MDLSGILLVSDLDGTLIGENFVVPQRNLDAIARFQQEGGSFAIATGRSILSGGHYAELTHPKGPCICLNGTILYDYTQQKMLWDCHLDQRTAAEYIQRLRPVSHSGNRI
;
A
#
# COMPACT_ATOMS: atom_id res chain seq x y z
N MET A 1 5.49 -25.02 -11.65
CA MET A 1 5.17 -25.20 -10.23
C MET A 1 3.83 -24.59 -9.94
N ASP A 2 3.05 -25.23 -9.11
CA ASP A 2 1.74 -24.70 -8.74
C ASP A 2 1.85 -23.93 -7.43
N LEU A 3 1.66 -22.62 -7.50
CA LEU A 3 1.75 -21.74 -6.35
C LEU A 3 0.37 -21.25 -5.89
N SER A 4 -0.69 -21.95 -6.32
CA SER A 4 -2.04 -21.62 -5.88
C SER A 4 -2.14 -21.62 -4.36
N GLY A 5 -2.87 -20.67 -3.82
CA GLY A 5 -3.04 -20.55 -2.38
C GLY A 5 -1.91 -19.85 -1.66
N ILE A 6 -0.88 -19.40 -2.37
CA ILE A 6 0.21 -18.65 -1.76
C ILE A 6 0.03 -17.16 -2.04
N LEU A 7 0.05 -16.37 -0.99
CA LEU A 7 0.00 -14.92 -1.09
C LEU A 7 1.36 -14.35 -0.67
N LEU A 8 1.97 -13.61 -1.58
CA LEU A 8 3.22 -12.90 -1.30
C LEU A 8 2.91 -11.42 -1.11
N VAL A 9 3.24 -10.88 0.04
CA VAL A 9 2.98 -9.48 0.35
C VAL A 9 4.32 -8.76 0.49
N SER A 10 4.46 -7.63 -0.17
CA SER A 10 5.69 -6.84 -0.13
C SER A 10 5.40 -5.39 0.20
N ASP A 11 6.30 -4.80 0.99
CA ASP A 11 6.34 -3.35 1.15
C ASP A 11 6.87 -2.74 -0.15
N LEU A 12 6.65 -1.46 -0.34
CA LEU A 12 7.17 -0.73 -1.49
C LEU A 12 8.50 -0.03 -1.17
N ASP A 13 8.43 1.02 -0.37
CA ASP A 13 9.60 1.86 -0.10
C ASP A 13 10.64 1.13 0.72
N GLY A 14 11.87 1.09 0.21
CA GLY A 14 12.96 0.42 0.90
C GLY A 14 12.97 -1.10 0.74
N THR A 15 12.01 -1.66 0.04
CA THR A 15 11.94 -3.12 -0.16
C THR A 15 11.84 -3.44 -1.65
N LEU A 16 10.68 -3.24 -2.24
CA LEU A 16 10.48 -3.48 -3.66
C LEU A 16 11.04 -2.33 -4.50
N ILE A 17 10.93 -1.12 -4.00
CA ILE A 17 11.41 0.08 -4.66
C ILE A 17 12.86 0.33 -4.25
N GLY A 18 13.73 0.42 -5.24
CA GLY A 18 15.13 0.74 -5.00
C GLY A 18 15.39 2.23 -5.08
N GLU A 19 16.65 2.58 -5.38
CA GLU A 19 17.04 3.98 -5.53
C GLU A 19 16.29 4.61 -6.69
N ASN A 20 16.09 5.91 -6.61
CA ASN A 20 15.39 6.68 -7.63
C ASN A 20 13.95 6.24 -7.83
N PHE A 21 13.36 5.58 -6.84
CA PHE A 21 11.95 5.15 -6.88
C PHE A 21 11.65 4.21 -8.04
N VAL A 22 12.64 3.40 -8.42
CA VAL A 22 12.51 2.44 -9.51
C VAL A 22 12.42 1.03 -8.95
N VAL A 23 11.50 0.24 -9.51
CA VAL A 23 11.44 -1.19 -9.21
C VAL A 23 12.36 -1.91 -10.20
N PRO A 24 13.37 -2.64 -9.72
CA PRO A 24 14.25 -3.36 -10.64
C PRO A 24 13.47 -4.32 -11.53
N GLN A 25 13.89 -4.41 -12.78
CA GLN A 25 13.20 -5.26 -13.74
C GLN A 25 13.17 -6.71 -13.29
N ARG A 26 14.24 -7.20 -12.65
CA ARG A 26 14.26 -8.58 -12.16
C ARG A 26 13.16 -8.83 -11.13
N ASN A 27 12.79 -7.82 -10.34
CA ASN A 27 11.71 -7.95 -9.36
C ASN A 27 10.36 -8.03 -10.07
N LEU A 28 10.17 -7.21 -11.11
CA LEU A 28 8.94 -7.26 -11.89
C LEU A 28 8.79 -8.61 -12.58
N ASP A 29 9.89 -9.13 -13.14
CA ASP A 29 9.86 -10.43 -13.79
C ASP A 29 9.55 -11.56 -12.81
N ALA A 30 10.12 -11.49 -11.62
CA ALA A 30 9.87 -12.49 -10.58
C ALA A 30 8.42 -12.48 -10.13
N ILE A 31 7.85 -11.29 -9.94
CA ILE A 31 6.45 -11.16 -9.54
C ILE A 31 5.54 -11.71 -10.63
N ALA A 32 5.83 -11.37 -11.89
CA ALA A 32 5.03 -11.86 -13.00
C ALA A 32 5.04 -13.38 -13.06
N ARG A 33 6.22 -13.98 -12.92
CA ARG A 33 6.35 -15.42 -12.93
C ARG A 33 5.63 -16.06 -11.75
N PHE A 34 5.76 -15.47 -10.56
CA PHE A 34 5.09 -15.97 -9.37
C PHE A 34 3.58 -16.03 -9.60
N GLN A 35 3.00 -14.99 -10.17
CA GLN A 35 1.56 -14.95 -10.42
C GLN A 35 1.14 -15.84 -11.59
N GLN A 36 2.00 -16.00 -12.60
CA GLN A 36 1.74 -16.94 -13.69
C GLN A 36 1.66 -18.39 -13.19
N GLU A 37 2.40 -18.70 -12.14
CA GLU A 37 2.40 -20.03 -11.55
C GLU A 37 1.32 -20.20 -10.49
N GLY A 38 0.39 -19.27 -10.39
CA GLY A 38 -0.78 -19.39 -9.54
C GLY A 38 -0.73 -18.60 -8.26
N GLY A 39 0.39 -18.00 -7.90
CA GLY A 39 0.50 -17.19 -6.70
C GLY A 39 -0.24 -15.88 -6.83
N SER A 40 -0.54 -15.27 -5.71
CA SER A 40 -1.13 -13.93 -5.66
C SER A 40 -0.14 -12.97 -5.01
N PHE A 41 0.13 -11.87 -5.68
CA PHE A 41 1.00 -10.83 -5.15
C PHE A 41 0.16 -9.67 -4.63
N ALA A 42 0.57 -9.09 -3.51
CA ALA A 42 -0.10 -7.93 -2.94
C ALA A 42 0.94 -6.96 -2.38
N ILE A 43 0.54 -5.71 -2.25
CA ILE A 43 1.37 -4.65 -1.71
C ILE A 43 0.84 -4.26 -0.33
N ALA A 44 1.76 -4.01 0.61
CA ALA A 44 1.42 -3.44 1.91
C ALA A 44 2.29 -2.20 2.09
N THR A 45 1.69 -1.03 2.09
CA THR A 45 2.45 0.22 2.02
C THR A 45 1.84 1.31 2.89
N GLY A 46 2.71 2.26 3.29
CA GLY A 46 2.24 3.51 3.90
C GLY A 46 1.68 4.49 2.88
N ARG A 47 1.86 4.24 1.58
CA ARG A 47 1.38 5.14 0.54
C ARG A 47 -0.13 5.08 0.42
N SER A 48 -0.71 6.16 -0.11
CA SER A 48 -2.13 6.21 -0.43
C SER A 48 -2.44 5.31 -1.64
N ILE A 49 -3.73 5.11 -1.90
CA ILE A 49 -4.17 4.37 -3.08
C ILE A 49 -3.58 4.97 -4.35
N LEU A 50 -3.63 6.29 -4.45
CA LEU A 50 -3.14 6.98 -5.64
C LEU A 50 -1.62 6.90 -5.75
N SER A 51 -0.92 7.16 -4.67
CA SER A 51 0.54 7.14 -4.68
C SER A 51 1.10 5.74 -4.91
N GLY A 52 0.41 4.72 -4.45
CA GLY A 52 0.80 3.34 -4.71
C GLY A 52 0.38 2.83 -6.08
N GLY A 53 -0.53 3.54 -6.75
CA GLY A 53 -1.12 3.07 -8.00
C GLY A 53 -0.11 2.86 -9.13
N HIS A 54 0.90 3.71 -9.21
CA HIS A 54 1.94 3.54 -10.22
C HIS A 54 2.62 2.17 -10.09
N TYR A 55 2.93 1.78 -8.87
CA TYR A 55 3.60 0.50 -8.61
C TYR A 55 2.66 -0.67 -8.79
N ALA A 56 1.37 -0.46 -8.52
CA ALA A 56 0.37 -1.48 -8.79
C ALA A 56 0.23 -1.73 -10.30
N GLU A 57 0.33 -0.68 -11.12
CA GLU A 57 0.31 -0.85 -12.57
C GLU A 57 1.50 -1.67 -13.05
N LEU A 58 2.65 -1.52 -12.44
CA LEU A 58 3.84 -2.27 -12.82
C LEU A 58 3.78 -3.73 -12.39
N THR A 59 3.22 -4.00 -11.24
CA THR A 59 3.27 -5.33 -10.64
C THR A 59 2.00 -6.15 -10.85
N HIS A 60 0.88 -5.50 -11.18
CA HIS A 60 -0.41 -6.15 -11.40
C HIS A 60 -0.81 -7.08 -10.25
N PRO A 61 -0.91 -6.56 -9.01
CA PRO A 61 -1.21 -7.42 -7.88
C PRO A 61 -2.59 -8.04 -8.00
N LYS A 62 -2.66 -9.36 -7.82
CA LYS A 62 -3.92 -10.08 -7.81
C LYS A 62 -4.57 -10.08 -6.43
N GLY A 63 -3.75 -9.96 -5.38
CA GLY A 63 -4.26 -9.93 -4.03
C GLY A 63 -4.69 -8.54 -3.61
N PRO A 64 -5.50 -8.46 -2.55
CA PRO A 64 -5.89 -7.16 -2.00
C PRO A 64 -4.68 -6.47 -1.37
N CYS A 65 -4.56 -5.17 -1.63
CA CYS A 65 -3.41 -4.40 -1.17
C CYS A 65 -3.76 -3.58 0.07
N ILE A 66 -2.79 -3.44 0.95
CA ILE A 66 -2.91 -2.68 2.18
C ILE A 66 -2.25 -1.33 1.96
N CYS A 67 -3.01 -0.26 2.16
CA CYS A 67 -2.53 1.11 1.96
C CYS A 67 -2.67 1.92 3.25
N LEU A 68 -1.99 3.06 3.30
CA LEU A 68 -2.03 3.98 4.44
C LEU A 68 -1.81 3.27 5.77
N ASN A 69 -0.73 2.47 5.82
CA ASN A 69 -0.30 1.78 7.03
C ASN A 69 -1.39 0.91 7.67
N GLY A 70 -2.19 0.25 6.84
CA GLY A 70 -3.16 -0.70 7.34
C GLY A 70 -4.55 -0.15 7.54
N THR A 71 -4.79 1.10 7.16
CA THR A 71 -6.13 1.69 7.34
C THR A 71 -7.04 1.50 6.13
N ILE A 72 -6.49 1.03 5.01
CA ILE A 72 -7.25 0.81 3.78
C ILE A 72 -6.86 -0.54 3.19
N LEU A 73 -7.84 -1.30 2.78
CA LEU A 73 -7.66 -2.51 1.99
C LEU A 73 -8.28 -2.26 0.62
N TYR A 74 -7.45 -2.32 -0.42
CA TYR A 74 -7.86 -1.92 -1.77
C TYR A 74 -7.52 -2.97 -2.81
N ASP A 75 -8.46 -3.24 -3.71
CA ASP A 75 -8.27 -4.15 -4.82
C ASP A 75 -7.98 -3.35 -6.08
N TYR A 76 -6.72 -3.35 -6.52
CA TYR A 76 -6.32 -2.59 -7.71
C TYR A 76 -6.84 -3.23 -9.00
N THR A 77 -7.11 -4.52 -9.00
CA THR A 77 -7.65 -5.20 -10.18
C THR A 77 -9.07 -4.73 -10.47
N GLN A 78 -9.90 -4.67 -9.42
CA GLN A 78 -11.29 -4.23 -9.55
C GLN A 78 -11.45 -2.73 -9.29
N GLN A 79 -10.39 -2.07 -8.88
CA GLN A 79 -10.41 -0.65 -8.50
C GLN A 79 -11.49 -0.38 -7.45
N LYS A 80 -11.47 -1.18 -6.40
CA LYS A 80 -12.51 -1.16 -5.39
C LYS A 80 -11.91 -1.14 -3.99
N MET A 81 -12.43 -0.25 -3.14
CA MET A 81 -12.08 -0.25 -1.73
C MET A 81 -12.85 -1.37 -1.04
N LEU A 82 -12.12 -2.30 -0.44
CA LEU A 82 -12.71 -3.45 0.24
C LEU A 82 -13.00 -3.14 1.70
N TRP A 83 -12.20 -2.30 2.31
CA TRP A 83 -12.32 -1.98 3.73
C TRP A 83 -11.53 -0.72 4.04
N ASP A 84 -12.02 0.07 4.98
CA ASP A 84 -11.29 1.22 5.49
C ASP A 84 -11.56 1.40 6.96
N CYS A 85 -10.61 2.04 7.63
CA CYS A 85 -10.72 2.36 9.04
C CYS A 85 -10.27 3.81 9.23
N HIS A 86 -11.12 4.61 9.80
CA HIS A 86 -10.80 6.01 10.03
C HIS A 86 -11.45 6.47 11.34
N LEU A 87 -10.91 7.55 11.89
CA LEU A 87 -11.50 8.15 13.07
C LEU A 87 -12.80 8.84 12.67
N ASP A 88 -13.80 8.75 13.55
CA ASP A 88 -14.99 9.54 13.31
C ASP A 88 -14.66 11.02 13.52
N GLN A 89 -15.53 11.88 13.01
CA GLN A 89 -15.29 13.31 12.99
C GLN A 89 -15.09 13.89 14.39
N ARG A 90 -15.86 13.41 15.35
CA ARG A 90 -15.81 13.91 16.72
C ARG A 90 -14.48 13.54 17.39
N THR A 91 -14.07 12.30 17.24
CA THR A 91 -12.81 11.83 17.83
C THR A 91 -11.64 12.55 17.19
N ALA A 92 -11.66 12.72 15.88
CA ALA A 92 -10.59 13.43 15.18
C ALA A 92 -10.48 14.87 15.65
N ALA A 93 -11.61 15.54 15.85
CA ALA A 93 -11.61 16.92 16.33
C ALA A 93 -11.01 17.03 17.72
N GLU A 94 -11.31 16.08 18.61
CA GLU A 94 -10.73 16.07 19.95
C GLU A 94 -9.21 15.93 19.92
N TYR A 95 -8.69 15.03 19.11
CA TYR A 95 -7.25 14.84 19.01
C TYR A 95 -6.57 16.06 18.42
N ILE A 96 -7.15 16.65 17.39
CA ILE A 96 -6.58 17.87 16.79
C ILE A 96 -6.51 18.98 17.82
N GLN A 97 -7.54 19.14 18.61
CA GLN A 97 -7.59 20.16 19.62
C GLN A 97 -6.52 19.96 20.69
N ARG A 98 -6.29 18.72 21.10
CA ARG A 98 -5.25 18.40 22.08
C ARG A 98 -3.84 18.64 21.56
N LEU A 99 -3.64 18.41 20.27
CA LEU A 99 -2.32 18.58 19.65
C LEU A 99 -1.99 20.03 19.35
N ARG A 100 -2.99 20.89 19.29
CA ARG A 100 -2.80 22.28 18.92
C ARG A 100 -1.78 23.02 19.77
N PRO A 101 -1.81 22.92 21.10
CA PRO A 101 -0.81 23.62 21.91
C PRO A 101 0.62 23.17 21.66
N VAL A 102 0.79 21.92 21.21
CA VAL A 102 2.11 21.38 20.92
C VAL A 102 2.56 21.83 19.54
N SER A 103 1.66 21.83 18.58
CA SER A 103 2.00 22.09 17.19
C SER A 103 2.26 23.55 16.88
N HIS A 104 1.88 24.45 17.79
CA HIS A 104 2.04 25.88 17.49
C HIS A 104 3.46 26.35 17.59
N SER A 105 4.40 25.51 17.92
CA SER A 105 5.80 25.90 18.06
C SER A 105 6.42 26.41 16.76
N GLY A 106 5.60 26.70 15.80
CA GLY A 106 6.07 27.27 14.56
C GLY A 106 6.08 26.30 13.43
N ASN A 107 6.03 25.07 13.73
CA ASN A 107 6.01 24.07 12.70
C ASN A 107 4.62 23.70 12.40
N ARG A 108 4.19 24.18 11.31
CA ARG A 108 2.90 23.75 10.87
C ARG A 108 3.04 22.44 10.18
N ILE A 109 2.10 21.70 10.32
CA ILE A 109 2.10 20.42 9.66
C ILE A 109 1.27 20.48 8.41
#